data_26be601a20ecc743f86c3d9a45dde237
#
_entry.id   26be601a20ecc743f86c3d9a45dde237
#
_cell.length_a   1.000
_cell.length_b   1.000
_cell.length_c   1.000
_cell.angle_alpha   90.00
_cell.angle_beta   90.00
_cell.angle_gamma   90.00
#
_symmetry.space_group_name_H-M   'P 1'
#
loop_
_entity.id
_entity.type
_entity.pdbx_description
1 polymer ?
#
loop_
_entity_poly.entity_id
_entity_poly.type
_entity_poly.pdbx_seq_one_letter_code
_entity_poly.pdbx_strand_id
1 'polypeptide(L)'
;MLKRKSIYAWISVLMVSISGFCMDTMNGDEVRTPQKLRIGTTISVFGGLEGLTYENLKEARSAGISDIEISLTGLVNGDHPIPNAELKEKFRRVKHDADSAGINIWSIHMPYGADCDPSHVDETIRSHSENAYRGYIDVVGVLEPEVILFHPSWRLGLNERKQRMSQLIKTITSLNKDVKETGAIIVLENLLGYKL
;
A
#
# COMPACT_ATOMS: atom_id res chain seq x y z
N MET A 1 -41.85 -9.25 2.91
CA MET A 1 -41.60 -7.83 2.54
C MET A 1 -40.13 -7.53 2.89
N LEU A 2 -39.21 -7.83 1.96
CA LEU A 2 -37.76 -7.64 2.18
C LEU A 2 -37.40 -6.20 1.79
N LYS A 3 -36.91 -5.41 2.74
CA LYS A 3 -36.36 -4.07 2.47
C LYS A 3 -34.99 -4.23 1.79
N ARG A 4 -34.92 -3.84 0.49
CA ARG A 4 -33.67 -3.64 -0.22
C ARG A 4 -32.89 -2.49 0.46
N LYS A 5 -31.79 -2.77 1.11
CA LYS A 5 -30.81 -1.74 1.48
C LYS A 5 -29.99 -1.43 0.24
N SER A 6 -30.11 -0.20 -0.24
CA SER A 6 -29.31 0.36 -1.31
C SER A 6 -27.89 0.55 -0.79
N ILE A 7 -26.95 -0.21 -1.33
CA ILE A 7 -25.53 -0.07 -1.05
C ILE A 7 -25.00 0.94 -2.07
N TYR A 8 -24.78 2.17 -1.65
CA TYR A 8 -23.98 3.12 -2.42
C TYR A 8 -22.50 2.78 -2.16
N ALA A 9 -21.93 1.99 -3.06
CA ALA A 9 -20.50 1.77 -3.09
C ALA A 9 -19.82 3.02 -3.67
N TRP A 10 -19.01 3.71 -2.87
CA TRP A 10 -18.10 4.71 -3.36
C TRP A 10 -16.94 3.99 -4.02
N ILE A 11 -16.91 4.01 -5.36
CA ILE A 11 -15.81 3.47 -6.14
C ILE A 11 -14.72 4.54 -6.15
N SER A 12 -13.74 4.41 -5.29
CA SER A 12 -12.49 5.16 -5.42
C SER A 12 -11.62 4.45 -6.44
N VAL A 13 -11.70 4.87 -7.70
CA VAL A 13 -10.80 4.39 -8.75
C VAL A 13 -9.52 5.19 -8.67
N LEU A 14 -8.46 4.61 -8.14
CA LEU A 14 -7.13 5.18 -8.21
C LEU A 14 -6.53 4.84 -9.59
N MET A 15 -6.57 5.80 -10.53
CA MET A 15 -5.82 5.69 -11.77
C MET A 15 -4.36 6.09 -11.52
N VAL A 16 -3.47 5.13 -11.45
CA VAL A 16 -2.03 5.39 -11.45
C VAL A 16 -1.50 5.08 -12.84
N SER A 17 -1.25 6.14 -13.62
CA SER A 17 -0.45 6.08 -14.84
C SER A 17 1.02 6.21 -14.46
N ILE A 18 1.76 5.13 -14.42
CA ILE A 18 3.22 5.20 -14.35
C ILE A 18 3.75 5.27 -15.79
N SER A 19 3.96 6.48 -16.28
CA SER A 19 4.76 6.71 -17.48
C SER A 19 6.21 6.73 -17.06
N GLY A 20 6.90 5.61 -17.22
CA GLY A 20 8.36 5.56 -17.11
C GLY A 20 8.98 6.42 -18.20
N PHE A 21 9.47 7.60 -17.83
CA PHE A 21 10.26 8.45 -18.71
C PHE A 21 11.70 7.95 -18.69
N CYS A 22 12.02 7.00 -19.56
CA CYS A 22 13.41 6.71 -19.92
C CYS A 22 13.74 7.59 -21.12
N MET A 23 14.62 8.57 -20.94
CA MET A 23 15.23 9.30 -22.07
C MET A 23 16.29 8.38 -22.69
N ASP A 24 15.86 7.55 -23.63
CA ASP A 24 16.77 6.93 -24.56
C ASP A 24 16.68 7.64 -25.91
N THR A 25 17.85 7.90 -26.44
CA THR A 25 18.11 8.61 -27.70
C THR A 25 17.32 8.02 -28.87
N MET A 26 16.63 8.93 -29.56
CA MET A 26 15.87 8.68 -30.79
C MET A 26 16.71 7.94 -31.86
N ASN A 27 16.44 6.67 -32.09
CA ASN A 27 16.72 6.02 -33.34
C ASN A 27 15.71 4.88 -33.57
N GLY A 28 14.89 5.03 -34.58
CA GLY A 28 14.09 3.95 -35.18
C GLY A 28 12.65 3.84 -34.64
N ASP A 29 11.70 3.80 -35.56
CA ASP A 29 10.26 3.59 -35.36
C ASP A 29 9.95 2.23 -34.70
N GLU A 30 10.17 2.10 -33.40
CA GLU A 30 9.55 1.03 -32.63
C GLU A 30 8.07 1.37 -32.40
N VAL A 31 7.20 0.67 -33.11
CA VAL A 31 5.76 0.66 -32.83
C VAL A 31 5.57 0.17 -31.39
N ARG A 32 5.41 1.11 -30.45
CA ARG A 32 5.08 0.75 -29.06
C ARG A 32 3.75 0.01 -29.06
N THR A 33 3.81 -1.28 -28.79
CA THR A 33 2.58 -2.05 -28.51
C THR A 33 1.85 -1.36 -27.36
N PRO A 34 0.55 -1.07 -27.48
CA PRO A 34 -0.19 -0.43 -26.42
C PRO A 34 -0.12 -1.28 -25.16
N GLN A 35 0.46 -0.70 -24.09
CA GLN A 35 0.56 -1.37 -22.82
C GLN A 35 -0.85 -1.60 -22.28
N LYS A 36 -1.20 -2.87 -22.01
CA LYS A 36 -2.52 -3.21 -21.49
C LYS A 36 -2.74 -2.50 -20.15
N LEU A 37 -3.82 -1.73 -20.06
CA LEU A 37 -4.20 -1.06 -18.82
C LEU A 37 -4.44 -2.09 -17.72
N ARG A 38 -3.77 -1.94 -16.58
CA ARG A 38 -4.02 -2.71 -15.36
C ARG A 38 -5.10 -1.99 -14.55
N ILE A 39 -6.09 -2.73 -14.09
CA ILE A 39 -7.19 -2.19 -13.28
C ILE A 39 -7.07 -2.81 -11.88
N GLY A 40 -6.91 -1.94 -10.88
CA GLY A 40 -6.78 -2.34 -9.49
C GLY A 40 -7.92 -1.81 -8.61
N THR A 41 -8.06 -2.40 -7.44
CA THR A 41 -8.97 -1.96 -6.38
C THR A 41 -8.34 -2.16 -5.00
N THR A 42 -8.96 -1.60 -3.96
CA THR A 42 -8.52 -1.80 -2.58
C THR A 42 -9.32 -2.90 -1.89
N ILE A 43 -8.78 -3.44 -0.79
CA ILE A 43 -9.47 -4.48 0.01
C ILE A 43 -10.82 -4.03 0.59
N SER A 44 -11.09 -2.73 0.64
CA SER A 44 -12.37 -2.20 1.15
C SER A 44 -13.58 -2.68 0.33
N VAL A 45 -13.39 -2.96 -0.97
CA VAL A 45 -14.42 -3.51 -1.86
C VAL A 45 -14.86 -4.91 -1.41
N PHE A 46 -13.95 -5.65 -0.81
CA PHE A 46 -14.19 -7.02 -0.30
C PHE A 46 -14.64 -7.03 1.17
N GLY A 47 -14.83 -5.87 1.80
CA GLY A 47 -15.12 -5.78 3.23
C GLY A 47 -13.89 -5.96 4.13
N GLY A 48 -12.69 -5.77 3.59
CA GLY A 48 -11.42 -5.90 4.30
C GLY A 48 -10.71 -7.23 4.03
N LEU A 49 -9.73 -7.54 4.87
CA LEU A 49 -8.87 -8.72 4.69
C LEU A 49 -9.63 -10.05 4.73
N GLU A 50 -10.70 -10.14 5.54
CA GLU A 50 -11.53 -11.35 5.66
C GLU A 50 -12.28 -11.68 4.37
N GLY A 51 -12.53 -10.67 3.53
CA GLY A 51 -13.19 -10.84 2.26
C GLY A 51 -12.26 -11.25 1.12
N LEU A 52 -10.96 -11.32 1.33
CA LEU A 52 -10.00 -11.78 0.32
C LEU A 52 -9.97 -13.32 0.27
N THR A 53 -11.08 -13.90 -0.14
CA THR A 53 -11.21 -15.34 -0.41
C THR A 53 -11.01 -15.63 -1.88
N TYR A 54 -10.64 -16.87 -2.20
CA TYR A 54 -10.48 -17.31 -3.59
C TYR A 54 -11.71 -16.99 -4.45
N GLU A 55 -12.92 -17.23 -3.95
CA GLU A 55 -14.17 -17.00 -4.67
C GLU A 55 -14.36 -15.53 -5.02
N ASN A 56 -14.19 -14.63 -4.05
CA ASN A 56 -14.34 -13.19 -4.25
C ASN A 56 -13.26 -12.64 -5.19
N LEU A 57 -12.03 -13.11 -5.07
CA LEU A 57 -10.91 -12.75 -5.94
C LEU A 57 -11.13 -13.22 -7.37
N LYS A 58 -11.65 -14.43 -7.56
CA LYS A 58 -12.03 -14.99 -8.86
C LYS A 58 -13.16 -14.19 -9.51
N GLU A 59 -14.15 -13.76 -8.74
CA GLU A 59 -15.23 -12.89 -9.23
C GLU A 59 -14.67 -11.54 -9.67
N ALA A 60 -13.83 -10.91 -8.86
CA ALA A 60 -13.15 -9.67 -9.21
C ALA A 60 -12.32 -9.81 -10.48
N ARG A 61 -11.58 -10.91 -10.62
CA ARG A 61 -10.81 -11.21 -11.83
C ARG A 61 -11.69 -11.30 -13.06
N SER A 62 -12.85 -11.96 -12.95
CA SER A 62 -13.84 -12.09 -14.02
C SER A 62 -14.46 -10.74 -14.41
N ALA A 63 -14.56 -9.81 -13.45
CA ALA A 63 -15.00 -8.42 -13.68
C ALA A 63 -13.89 -7.52 -14.29
N GLY A 64 -12.68 -8.05 -14.52
CA GLY A 64 -11.58 -7.30 -15.15
C GLY A 64 -10.57 -6.71 -14.17
N ILE A 65 -10.73 -6.90 -12.86
CA ILE A 65 -9.74 -6.50 -11.86
C ILE A 65 -8.51 -7.41 -11.99
N SER A 66 -7.34 -6.83 -12.06
CA SER A 66 -6.07 -7.56 -12.12
C SER A 66 -5.20 -7.36 -10.89
N ASP A 67 -5.42 -6.28 -10.14
CA ASP A 67 -4.52 -5.82 -9.10
C ASP A 67 -5.29 -5.41 -7.84
N ILE A 68 -4.68 -5.68 -6.67
CA ILE A 68 -5.26 -5.29 -5.38
C ILE A 68 -4.23 -4.54 -4.55
N GLU A 69 -4.70 -3.48 -3.89
CA GLU A 69 -4.00 -2.83 -2.79
C GLU A 69 -4.54 -3.35 -1.46
N ILE A 70 -3.64 -3.75 -0.58
CA ILE A 70 -3.96 -4.11 0.81
C ILE A 70 -3.61 -2.93 1.71
N SER A 71 -4.64 -2.31 2.30
CA SER A 71 -4.43 -1.27 3.32
C SER A 71 -4.33 -1.90 4.70
N LEU A 72 -3.24 -1.59 5.41
CA LEU A 72 -3.02 -2.03 6.78
C LEU A 72 -3.72 -1.13 7.81
N THR A 73 -4.16 0.06 7.41
CA THR A 73 -4.76 1.05 8.33
C THR A 73 -5.98 0.51 9.06
N GLY A 74 -6.82 -0.27 8.37
CA GLY A 74 -8.00 -0.91 8.98
C GLY A 74 -7.70 -2.20 9.76
N LEU A 75 -6.50 -2.76 9.62
CA LEU A 75 -6.08 -3.97 10.33
C LEU A 75 -5.42 -3.65 11.67
N VAL A 76 -5.05 -2.41 11.87
CA VAL A 76 -4.34 -1.91 13.04
C VAL A 76 -5.30 -1.04 13.83
N ASN A 77 -6.09 -1.65 14.70
CA ASN A 77 -6.98 -0.94 15.62
C ASN A 77 -6.28 -0.72 16.96
N GLY A 78 -6.25 0.55 17.41
CA GLY A 78 -5.66 0.92 18.69
C GLY A 78 -4.13 0.92 18.66
N ASP A 79 -3.48 0.68 19.77
CA ASP A 79 -2.03 0.82 20.03
C ASP A 79 -1.11 0.00 19.11
N HIS A 80 -1.35 0.03 17.80
CA HIS A 80 -0.59 -0.65 16.73
C HIS A 80 -0.03 -2.01 17.19
N PRO A 81 -0.86 -3.07 17.24
CA PRO A 81 -0.39 -4.37 17.65
C PRO A 81 0.77 -4.75 16.75
N ILE A 82 1.90 -5.12 17.36
CA ILE A 82 3.06 -5.60 16.63
C ILE A 82 2.60 -6.75 15.73
N PRO A 83 2.89 -6.69 14.41
CA PRO A 83 2.56 -7.77 13.50
C PRO A 83 3.12 -9.09 14.03
N ASN A 84 2.30 -10.11 14.04
CA ASN A 84 2.63 -11.39 14.64
C ASN A 84 2.62 -12.53 13.61
N ALA A 85 3.00 -13.72 14.05
CA ALA A 85 3.05 -14.90 13.21
C ALA A 85 1.68 -15.28 12.63
N GLU A 86 0.59 -15.01 13.36
CA GLU A 86 -0.78 -15.28 12.90
C GLU A 86 -1.14 -14.39 11.70
N LEU A 87 -0.85 -13.09 11.76
CA LEU A 87 -1.05 -12.17 10.63
C LEU A 87 -0.21 -12.59 9.42
N LYS A 88 1.04 -13.00 9.64
CA LYS A 88 1.92 -13.49 8.56
C LYS A 88 1.34 -14.74 7.89
N GLU A 89 0.79 -15.67 8.67
CA GLU A 89 0.16 -16.87 8.13
C GLU A 89 -1.14 -16.53 7.37
N LYS A 90 -1.91 -15.58 7.87
CA LYS A 90 -3.10 -15.09 7.17
C LYS A 90 -2.72 -14.48 5.81
N PHE A 91 -1.65 -13.70 5.74
CA PHE A 91 -1.15 -13.17 4.48
C PHE A 91 -0.66 -14.25 3.50
N ARG A 92 -0.05 -15.34 3.98
CA ARG A 92 0.30 -16.48 3.11
C ARG A 92 -0.94 -17.08 2.46
N ARG A 93 -2.05 -17.24 3.22
CA ARG A 93 -3.31 -17.74 2.64
C ARG A 93 -3.87 -16.76 1.60
N VAL A 94 -3.88 -15.46 1.91
CA VAL A 94 -4.32 -14.42 0.96
C VAL A 94 -3.47 -14.46 -0.31
N LYS A 95 -2.14 -14.59 -0.21
CA LYS A 95 -1.25 -14.71 -1.36
C LYS A 95 -1.59 -15.93 -2.22
N HIS A 96 -1.75 -17.09 -1.58
CA HIS A 96 -2.13 -18.33 -2.27
C HIS A 96 -3.46 -18.17 -3.02
N ASP A 97 -4.48 -17.57 -2.40
CA ASP A 97 -5.79 -17.38 -3.02
C ASP A 97 -5.75 -16.36 -4.16
N ALA A 98 -4.97 -15.28 -4.00
CA ALA A 98 -4.75 -14.27 -5.03
C ALA A 98 -4.05 -14.88 -6.26
N ASP A 99 -2.98 -15.62 -6.06
CA ASP A 99 -2.26 -16.30 -7.14
C ASP A 99 -3.17 -17.29 -7.88
N SER A 100 -3.94 -18.09 -7.13
CA SER A 100 -4.88 -19.05 -7.68
C SER A 100 -6.00 -18.39 -8.49
N ALA A 101 -6.42 -17.18 -8.11
CA ALA A 101 -7.41 -16.39 -8.83
C ALA A 101 -6.83 -15.58 -10.00
N GLY A 102 -5.50 -15.51 -10.14
CA GLY A 102 -4.81 -14.67 -11.13
C GLY A 102 -4.89 -13.16 -10.82
N ILE A 103 -4.96 -12.82 -9.54
CA ILE A 103 -4.93 -11.45 -9.01
C ILE A 103 -3.53 -11.16 -8.46
N ASN A 104 -2.97 -10.00 -8.83
CA ASN A 104 -1.72 -9.52 -8.29
C ASN A 104 -1.95 -8.64 -7.05
N ILE A 105 -1.19 -8.87 -5.99
CA ILE A 105 -1.14 -7.95 -4.85
C ILE A 105 -0.09 -6.88 -5.19
N TRP A 106 -0.58 -5.79 -5.77
CA TRP A 106 0.28 -4.76 -6.33
C TRP A 106 0.90 -3.86 -5.27
N SER A 107 0.10 -3.39 -4.31
CA SER A 107 0.59 -2.47 -3.30
C SER A 107 0.12 -2.80 -1.89
N ILE A 108 0.97 -2.46 -0.93
CA ILE A 108 0.65 -2.45 0.50
C ILE A 108 0.65 -1.01 0.96
N HIS A 109 -0.50 -0.55 1.46
CA HIS A 109 -0.63 0.75 2.08
C HIS A 109 -0.33 0.63 3.57
N MET A 110 0.79 1.20 4.00
CA MET A 110 1.25 1.14 5.40
C MET A 110 0.30 1.89 6.34
N PRO A 111 0.19 1.48 7.61
CA PRO A 111 -0.61 2.20 8.57
C PRO A 111 -0.04 3.61 8.78
N TYR A 112 -0.92 4.55 9.12
CA TYR A 112 -0.54 5.91 9.46
C TYR A 112 -1.41 6.43 10.61
N GLY A 113 -0.84 7.28 11.43
CA GLY A 113 -1.50 7.83 12.61
C GLY A 113 -0.52 8.61 13.48
N ALA A 114 -0.98 9.11 14.62
CA ALA A 114 -0.14 9.85 15.55
C ALA A 114 1.05 9.00 16.04
N ASP A 115 0.80 7.71 16.23
CA ASP A 115 1.79 6.75 16.75
C ASP A 115 2.57 6.04 15.62
N CYS A 116 2.26 6.39 14.36
CA CYS A 116 2.88 5.81 13.15
C CYS A 116 3.25 6.91 12.16
N ASP A 117 4.01 7.92 12.63
CA ASP A 117 4.44 9.07 11.82
C ASP A 117 5.93 8.99 11.51
N PRO A 118 6.31 8.65 10.27
CA PRO A 118 7.71 8.50 9.88
C PRO A 118 8.50 9.81 9.90
N SER A 119 7.80 10.94 9.98
CA SER A 119 8.36 12.28 9.98
C SER A 119 8.33 12.97 11.35
N HIS A 120 7.94 12.25 12.42
CA HIS A 120 7.75 12.88 13.72
C HIS A 120 9.04 13.56 14.21
N VAL A 121 8.90 14.80 14.73
CA VAL A 121 10.05 15.61 15.18
C VAL A 121 10.69 15.07 16.46
N ASP A 122 9.88 14.46 17.33
CA ASP A 122 10.38 13.71 18.49
C ASP A 122 10.99 12.38 18.01
N GLU A 123 12.25 12.18 18.32
CA GLU A 123 13.03 11.02 17.88
C GLU A 123 12.52 9.71 18.50
N THR A 124 11.97 9.75 19.71
CA THR A 124 11.43 8.56 20.36
C THR A 124 10.20 8.04 19.62
N ILE A 125 9.27 8.96 19.27
CA ILE A 125 8.07 8.62 18.50
C ILE A 125 8.43 8.18 17.08
N ARG A 126 9.37 8.88 16.43
CA ARG A 126 9.85 8.51 15.10
C ARG A 126 10.48 7.11 15.09
N SER A 127 11.34 6.81 16.05
CA SER A 127 12.00 5.50 16.16
C SER A 127 11.00 4.39 16.48
N HIS A 128 9.99 4.67 17.30
CA HIS A 128 8.89 3.73 17.55
C HIS A 128 8.14 3.41 16.25
N SER A 129 7.77 4.43 15.48
CA SER A 129 7.13 4.28 14.17
C SER A 129 8.00 3.47 13.20
N GLU A 130 9.30 3.76 13.13
CA GLU A 130 10.24 3.03 12.29
C GLU A 130 10.29 1.53 12.64
N ASN A 131 10.35 1.20 13.94
CA ASN A 131 10.35 -0.19 14.39
C ASN A 131 9.03 -0.91 14.08
N ALA A 132 7.89 -0.21 14.24
CA ALA A 132 6.59 -0.76 13.85
C ALA A 132 6.55 -1.07 12.34
N TYR A 133 7.02 -0.15 11.50
CA TYR A 133 7.10 -0.36 10.06
C TYR A 133 7.98 -1.56 9.67
N ARG A 134 9.11 -1.79 10.35
CA ARG A 134 9.94 -2.99 10.12
C ARG A 134 9.15 -4.28 10.37
N GLY A 135 8.39 -4.31 11.47
CA GLY A 135 7.52 -5.44 11.77
C GLY A 135 6.47 -5.67 10.68
N TYR A 136 5.85 -4.60 10.15
CA TYR A 136 4.91 -4.71 9.05
C TYR A 136 5.57 -5.17 7.75
N ILE A 137 6.74 -4.64 7.40
CA ILE A 137 7.49 -5.05 6.21
C ILE A 137 7.79 -6.56 6.25
N ASP A 138 8.21 -7.09 7.42
CA ASP A 138 8.46 -8.54 7.57
C ASP A 138 7.20 -9.39 7.29
N VAL A 139 6.05 -8.99 7.82
CA VAL A 139 4.84 -9.80 7.63
C VAL A 139 4.22 -9.65 6.25
N VAL A 140 4.30 -8.46 5.61
CA VAL A 140 3.75 -8.25 4.27
C VAL A 140 4.68 -8.75 3.16
N GLY A 141 5.94 -8.99 3.45
CA GLY A 141 6.89 -9.52 2.46
C GLY A 141 6.44 -10.85 1.84
N VAL A 142 5.65 -11.66 2.56
CA VAL A 142 5.09 -12.92 2.04
C VAL A 142 4.03 -12.71 0.94
N LEU A 143 3.53 -11.48 0.79
CA LEU A 143 2.58 -11.11 -0.26
C LEU A 143 3.27 -10.76 -1.58
N GLU A 144 4.60 -10.59 -1.56
CA GLU A 144 5.42 -10.21 -2.72
C GLU A 144 4.90 -8.97 -3.46
N PRO A 145 4.61 -7.84 -2.75
CA PRO A 145 4.07 -6.66 -3.39
C PRO A 145 5.09 -5.98 -4.29
N GLU A 146 4.63 -5.28 -5.35
CA GLU A 146 5.50 -4.43 -6.17
C GLU A 146 5.82 -3.10 -5.45
N VAL A 147 4.89 -2.61 -4.63
CA VAL A 147 4.97 -1.30 -3.97
C VAL A 147 4.62 -1.41 -2.49
N ILE A 148 5.40 -0.72 -1.66
CA ILE A 148 5.03 -0.43 -0.27
C ILE A 148 4.87 1.09 -0.15
N LEU A 149 3.64 1.52 0.11
CA LEU A 149 3.22 2.92 0.11
C LEU A 149 3.15 3.45 1.54
N PHE A 150 3.79 4.60 1.76
CA PHE A 150 3.80 5.31 3.04
C PHE A 150 3.18 6.69 2.91
N HIS A 151 2.47 7.12 3.93
CA HIS A 151 2.20 8.55 4.13
C HIS A 151 3.46 9.25 4.63
N PRO A 152 3.84 10.40 4.07
CA PRO A 152 5.03 11.14 4.52
C PRO A 152 4.86 11.73 5.92
N SER A 153 3.61 11.93 6.37
CA SER A 153 3.23 12.33 7.72
C SER A 153 1.77 11.96 7.94
N TRP A 154 1.36 11.78 9.19
CA TRP A 154 -0.04 11.50 9.50
C TRP A 154 -0.92 12.76 9.56
N ARG A 155 -0.33 13.95 9.73
CA ARG A 155 -1.05 15.21 9.97
C ARG A 155 -0.69 16.30 8.97
N LEU A 156 -1.71 17.03 8.51
CA LEU A 156 -1.57 18.18 7.61
C LEU A 156 -1.22 19.47 8.37
N GLY A 157 -0.61 20.45 7.67
CA GLY A 157 -0.44 21.82 8.18
C GLY A 157 0.60 21.96 9.29
N LEU A 158 1.62 21.12 9.33
CA LEU A 158 2.66 21.14 10.34
C LEU A 158 3.72 22.20 10.04
N ASN A 159 4.14 22.95 11.08
CA ASN A 159 5.06 24.08 10.93
C ASN A 159 6.54 23.66 10.76
N GLU A 160 6.91 22.50 11.28
CA GLU A 160 8.32 22.02 11.33
C GLU A 160 8.75 21.34 10.02
N ARG A 161 8.39 21.89 8.88
CA ARG A 161 8.58 21.22 7.57
C ARG A 161 10.01 20.72 7.34
N LYS A 162 11.03 21.55 7.58
CA LYS A 162 12.42 21.15 7.37
C LYS A 162 12.86 19.99 8.26
N GLN A 163 12.47 20.06 9.53
CA GLN A 163 12.80 19.04 10.51
C GLN A 163 12.06 17.73 10.17
N ARG A 164 10.77 17.80 9.86
CA ARG A 164 9.97 16.65 9.44
C ARG A 164 10.50 16.01 8.17
N MET A 165 10.89 16.80 7.18
CA MET A 165 11.50 16.27 5.96
C MET A 165 12.80 15.52 6.26
N SER A 166 13.65 16.05 7.15
CA SER A 166 14.88 15.39 7.59
C SER A 166 14.59 14.05 8.28
N GLN A 167 13.60 14.03 9.17
CA GLN A 167 13.18 12.81 9.87
C GLN A 167 12.59 11.77 8.92
N LEU A 168 11.74 12.21 7.99
CA LEU A 168 11.19 11.34 6.94
C LEU A 168 12.31 10.68 6.12
N ILE A 169 13.26 11.48 5.62
CA ILE A 169 14.41 10.96 4.85
C ILE A 169 15.18 9.93 5.67
N LYS A 170 15.44 10.21 6.95
CA LYS A 170 16.11 9.29 7.86
C LYS A 170 15.35 7.96 7.96
N THR A 171 14.05 8.00 8.22
CA THR A 171 13.21 6.82 8.36
C THR A 171 13.16 6.01 7.05
N ILE A 172 12.85 6.66 5.92
CA ILE A 172 12.72 5.97 4.63
C ILE A 172 14.06 5.39 4.17
N THR A 173 15.18 6.10 4.39
CA THR A 173 16.52 5.58 4.08
C THR A 173 16.82 4.33 4.89
N SER A 174 16.46 4.35 6.18
CA SER A 174 16.66 3.20 7.08
C SER A 174 15.82 1.98 6.66
N LEU A 175 14.53 2.19 6.31
CA LEU A 175 13.62 1.12 5.90
C LEU A 175 13.89 0.57 4.48
N ASN A 176 14.60 1.33 3.64
CA ASN A 176 14.78 0.97 2.23
C ASN A 176 15.47 -0.39 2.02
N LYS A 177 16.35 -0.79 2.96
CA LYS A 177 16.98 -2.11 2.90
C LYS A 177 15.94 -3.21 3.12
N ASP A 178 15.15 -3.08 4.17
CA ASP A 178 14.15 -4.08 4.55
C ASP A 178 13.08 -4.22 3.45
N VAL A 179 12.66 -3.10 2.86
CA VAL A 179 11.71 -3.12 1.72
C VAL A 179 12.32 -3.79 0.49
N LYS A 180 13.58 -3.49 0.15
CA LYS A 180 14.24 -4.15 -0.99
C LYS A 180 14.35 -5.67 -0.84
N GLU A 181 14.47 -6.17 0.37
CA GLU A 181 14.52 -7.61 0.65
C GLU A 181 13.17 -8.29 0.33
N THR A 182 12.05 -7.55 0.30
CA THR A 182 10.75 -8.06 -0.17
C THR A 182 10.57 -8.03 -1.69
N GLY A 183 11.50 -7.42 -2.43
CA GLY A 183 11.39 -7.17 -3.87
C GLY A 183 10.60 -5.90 -4.23
N ALA A 184 10.01 -5.22 -3.26
CA ALA A 184 9.20 -4.02 -3.48
C ALA A 184 10.03 -2.74 -3.58
N ILE A 185 9.37 -1.67 -4.04
CA ILE A 185 9.86 -0.28 -3.96
C ILE A 185 9.05 0.53 -2.95
N ILE A 186 9.70 1.53 -2.32
CA ILE A 186 9.00 2.51 -1.49
C ILE A 186 8.36 3.58 -2.36
N VAL A 187 7.09 3.88 -2.08
CA VAL A 187 6.36 5.01 -2.65
C VAL A 187 5.85 5.90 -1.52
N LEU A 188 5.96 7.21 -1.69
CA LEU A 188 5.38 8.21 -0.79
C LEU A 188 4.13 8.81 -1.44
N GLU A 189 3.01 8.74 -0.74
CA GLU A 189 1.75 9.31 -1.23
C GLU A 189 1.72 10.82 -0.99
N ASN A 190 1.37 11.59 -2.04
CA ASN A 190 1.10 13.01 -1.89
C ASN A 190 -0.30 13.21 -1.31
N LEU A 191 -0.37 13.64 -0.04
CA LEU A 191 -1.64 13.95 0.60
C LEU A 191 -2.17 15.31 0.14
N LEU A 192 -3.46 15.36 -0.22
CA LEU A 192 -4.16 16.60 -0.52
C LEU A 192 -4.15 17.53 0.71
N GLY A 193 -3.78 18.80 0.51
CA GLY A 193 -3.80 19.81 1.58
C GLY A 193 -2.45 20.14 2.20
N TYR A 194 -1.35 19.52 1.77
CA TYR A 194 -0.03 20.09 2.03
C TYR A 194 0.11 21.37 1.22
N LYS A 195 0.04 22.53 1.89
CA LYS A 195 0.55 23.77 1.30
C LYS A 195 2.09 23.63 1.32
N LEU A 196 2.63 23.35 0.17
CA LEU A 196 4.07 23.36 -0.08
C LEU A 196 4.64 24.75 0.09
#